data_67f5188666edcdc6948b2ab1f69cba88
#
_entry.id   67f5188666edcdc6948b2ab1f69cba88
#
_cell.length_a   1.000
_cell.length_b   1.000
_cell.length_c   1.000
_cell.angle_alpha   90.00
_cell.angle_beta   90.00
_cell.angle_gamma   90.00
#
_symmetry.space_group_name_H-M   'P 1'
#
loop_
_entity.id
_entity.type
_entity.pdbx_description
1 polymer ?
#
loop_
_entity_poly.entity_id
_entity_poly.type
_entity_poly.pdbx_seq_one_letter_code
_entity_poly.pdbx_strand_id
1 'polypeptide(L)'
;ENLPVAQFYHINYDMDWPYNVYGGMQDNGSWRGPAYVWRSGGIRNSYWDELAFGDGFDVVPHPGNSRFGYAMSQQGYVSRYDLITGHQQMIRPVHPKGEYLRFNWNSAIAQDPFDEDAIFFGSQYVHYSTDRGNNWEIISPDLTTNDPEKQKQHESGGLTFDATGAENFTTILVIEPSPLDHNVIWVGTDDGNVQLTTDRGKTWNNVNKKIHGAPAGSWM
;
A
#
# COMPACT_ATOMS: atom_id res chain seq x y z
N GLU A 1 3.71 26.86 19.95
CA GLU A 1 3.10 27.01 18.63
C GLU A 1 2.46 25.71 18.29
N ASN A 2 1.14 25.66 18.31
CA ASN A 2 0.42 24.42 18.07
C ASN A 2 -0.44 24.60 16.83
N LEU A 3 0.12 24.23 15.68
CA LEU A 3 -0.68 23.95 14.50
C LEU A 3 -1.04 22.45 14.55
N PRO A 4 -2.23 22.09 15.02
CA PRO A 4 -2.65 20.69 15.10
C PRO A 4 -3.10 20.23 13.71
N VAL A 5 -2.18 20.21 12.77
CA VAL A 5 -2.40 19.79 11.38
C VAL A 5 -1.52 18.59 11.08
N ALA A 6 -2.06 17.68 10.30
CA ALA A 6 -1.36 16.51 9.79
C ALA A 6 -1.70 16.34 8.31
N GLN A 7 -0.73 15.88 7.53
CA GLN A 7 -0.94 15.53 6.14
C GLN A 7 -0.88 14.01 6.03
N PHE A 8 -2.05 13.42 5.81
CA PHE A 8 -2.17 11.99 5.55
C PHE A 8 -2.02 11.72 4.06
N TYR A 9 -1.29 10.64 3.72
CA TYR A 9 -1.26 10.12 2.36
C TYR A 9 -2.55 9.37 2.03
N HIS A 10 -2.95 8.46 2.94
CA HIS A 10 -4.17 7.68 2.82
C HIS A 10 -4.89 7.64 4.17
N ILE A 11 -6.20 7.46 4.13
CA ILE A 11 -7.05 7.36 5.32
C ILE A 11 -7.91 6.11 5.19
N ASN A 12 -7.97 5.33 6.26
CA ASN A 12 -8.81 4.15 6.36
C ASN A 12 -9.60 4.15 7.68
N TYR A 13 -10.50 3.20 7.85
CA TYR A 13 -11.32 3.06 9.05
C TYR A 13 -11.63 1.59 9.32
N ASP A 14 -11.95 1.27 10.57
CA ASP A 14 -12.51 -0.04 10.96
C ASP A 14 -14.02 0.04 11.17
N MET A 15 -14.63 -1.10 11.48
CA MET A 15 -16.06 -1.23 11.76
C MET A 15 -16.36 -1.41 13.25
N ASP A 16 -15.41 -1.07 14.13
CA ASP A 16 -15.64 -1.07 15.58
C ASP A 16 -16.68 0.00 15.98
N TRP A 17 -17.16 -0.10 17.19
CA TRP A 17 -18.08 0.89 17.74
C TRP A 17 -17.57 1.50 19.07
N PRO A 18 -17.18 2.77 19.13
CA PRO A 18 -17.00 3.68 17.99
C PRO A 18 -15.89 3.22 17.05
N TYR A 19 -16.01 3.52 15.75
CA TYR A 19 -14.99 3.19 14.78
C TYR A 19 -13.72 4.02 14.99
N ASN A 20 -12.61 3.49 14.50
CA ASN A 20 -11.34 4.21 14.50
C ASN A 20 -10.98 4.65 13.08
N VAL A 21 -10.15 5.68 13.01
CA VAL A 21 -9.54 6.17 11.78
C VAL A 21 -8.05 5.83 11.80
N TYR A 22 -7.53 5.52 10.63
CA TYR A 22 -6.15 5.11 10.40
C TYR A 22 -5.54 5.94 9.31
N GLY A 23 -4.23 6.17 9.38
CA GLY A 23 -3.51 6.82 8.29
C GLY A 23 -2.04 6.97 8.58
N GLY A 24 -1.29 7.12 7.49
CA GLY A 24 0.14 7.36 7.51
C GLY A 24 0.49 8.76 7.05
N MET A 25 1.55 9.31 7.62
CA MET A 25 2.02 10.67 7.38
C MET A 25 3.51 10.67 7.07
N GLN A 26 3.92 11.58 6.22
CA GLN A 26 5.35 11.78 5.96
C GLN A 26 6.06 12.19 7.25
N ASP A 27 7.20 11.57 7.54
CA ASP A 27 8.08 11.80 8.70
C ASP A 27 7.44 11.60 10.08
N ASN A 28 6.17 11.20 10.13
CA ASN A 28 5.41 11.12 11.38
C ASN A 28 4.73 9.76 11.60
N GLY A 29 5.11 8.74 10.84
CA GLY A 29 4.64 7.37 11.04
C GLY A 29 3.18 7.13 10.64
N SER A 30 2.70 5.97 11.04
CA SER A 30 1.32 5.52 10.82
C SER A 30 0.58 5.42 12.14
N TRP A 31 -0.64 5.93 12.18
CA TRP A 31 -1.41 6.12 13.40
C TRP A 31 -2.82 5.57 13.30
N ARG A 32 -3.37 5.24 14.47
CA ARG A 32 -4.77 4.89 14.69
C ARG A 32 -5.34 5.71 15.82
N GLY A 33 -6.57 6.16 15.70
CA GLY A 33 -7.28 6.82 16.79
C GLY A 33 -8.79 6.75 16.64
N PRO A 34 -9.56 6.96 17.73
CA PRO A 34 -11.02 6.89 17.68
C PRO A 34 -11.60 8.05 16.88
N ALA A 35 -12.65 7.80 16.11
CA ALA A 35 -13.37 8.85 15.39
C ALA A 35 -14.08 9.83 16.34
N TYR A 36 -14.50 9.35 17.51
CA TYR A 36 -15.04 10.18 18.57
C TYR A 36 -14.96 9.50 19.94
N VAL A 37 -15.11 10.31 21.01
CA VAL A 37 -15.15 9.84 22.40
C VAL A 37 -16.27 10.53 23.17
N TRP A 38 -16.92 9.81 24.08
CA TRP A 38 -17.98 10.32 24.96
C TRP A 38 -17.42 11.02 26.22
N ARG A 39 -16.44 11.91 26.05
CA ARG A 39 -15.84 12.62 27.18
C ARG A 39 -15.83 14.12 26.93
N SER A 40 -16.12 14.90 27.97
CA SER A 40 -15.85 16.35 27.94
C SER A 40 -14.36 16.57 27.75
N GLY A 41 -13.95 17.34 26.77
CA GLY A 41 -12.57 17.57 26.41
C GLY A 41 -12.12 16.77 25.15
N GLY A 42 -13.02 15.97 24.55
CA GLY A 42 -12.83 15.37 23.25
C GLY A 42 -11.70 14.35 23.15
N ILE A 43 -11.21 14.14 21.96
CA ILE A 43 -10.11 13.22 21.64
C ILE A 43 -8.80 13.85 22.13
N ARG A 44 -8.02 13.08 22.88
CA ARG A 44 -6.71 13.46 23.40
C ARG A 44 -5.61 12.64 22.74
N ASN A 45 -4.37 13.13 22.78
CA ASN A 45 -3.21 12.41 22.24
C ASN A 45 -3.07 10.98 22.77
N SER A 46 -3.43 10.75 24.03
CA SER A 46 -3.39 9.42 24.65
C SER A 46 -4.39 8.40 24.09
N TYR A 47 -5.25 8.78 23.15
CA TYR A 47 -6.15 7.87 22.43
C TYR A 47 -5.58 7.44 21.08
N TRP A 48 -4.43 7.97 20.68
CA TRP A 48 -3.77 7.65 19.44
C TRP A 48 -2.67 6.62 19.69
N ASP A 49 -2.68 5.56 18.89
CA ASP A 49 -1.66 4.53 18.87
C ASP A 49 -0.79 4.70 17.62
N GLU A 50 0.52 4.77 17.79
CA GLU A 50 1.47 4.67 16.69
C GLU A 50 1.61 3.21 16.28
N LEU A 51 1.36 2.92 15.00
CA LEU A 51 1.35 1.57 14.46
C LEU A 51 2.65 1.19 13.75
N ALA A 52 3.32 2.16 13.15
CA ALA A 52 4.62 1.99 12.50
C ALA A 52 5.30 3.35 12.37
N PHE A 53 6.62 3.35 12.44
CA PHE A 53 7.44 4.55 12.25
C PHE A 53 7.98 4.65 10.82
N GLY A 54 8.40 5.85 10.41
CA GLY A 54 8.94 6.21 9.10
C GLY A 54 8.00 7.14 8.34
N ASP A 55 8.12 7.23 7.02
CA ASP A 55 7.07 7.80 6.20
C ASP A 55 5.91 6.82 6.18
N GLY A 56 4.82 7.18 6.87
CA GLY A 56 3.63 6.35 6.90
C GLY A 56 2.79 6.55 5.65
N PHE A 57 2.25 5.46 5.11
CA PHE A 57 1.39 5.47 3.93
C PHE A 57 0.06 4.79 4.26
N ASP A 58 -0.25 3.69 3.60
CA ASP A 58 -1.48 2.96 3.88
C ASP A 58 -1.42 2.21 5.21
N VAL A 59 -2.52 2.29 5.93
CA VAL A 59 -2.82 1.44 7.06
C VAL A 59 -4.12 0.71 6.76
N VAL A 60 -4.07 -0.61 6.72
CA VAL A 60 -5.22 -1.46 6.40
C VAL A 60 -5.60 -2.28 7.63
N PRO A 61 -6.65 -1.89 8.38
CA PRO A 61 -7.15 -2.69 9.49
C PRO A 61 -7.75 -4.00 8.97
N HIS A 62 -7.57 -5.09 9.71
CA HIS A 62 -8.16 -6.38 9.36
C HIS A 62 -9.69 -6.31 9.49
N PRO A 63 -10.47 -6.69 8.46
CA PRO A 63 -11.92 -6.47 8.44
C PRO A 63 -12.69 -7.18 9.57
N GLY A 64 -12.28 -8.39 9.91
CA GLY A 64 -12.93 -9.20 10.93
C GLY A 64 -12.44 -8.93 12.36
N ASN A 65 -11.32 -8.26 12.54
CA ASN A 65 -10.76 -7.98 13.87
C ASN A 65 -9.72 -6.84 13.83
N SER A 66 -10.13 -5.64 14.16
CA SER A 66 -9.33 -4.42 14.15
C SER A 66 -8.11 -4.43 15.08
N ARG A 67 -8.00 -5.42 15.99
CA ARG A 67 -6.76 -5.66 16.75
C ARG A 67 -5.57 -5.85 15.83
N PHE A 68 -5.78 -6.46 14.66
CA PHE A 68 -4.75 -6.71 13.66
C PHE A 68 -4.93 -5.81 12.45
N GLY A 69 -3.88 -5.70 11.68
CA GLY A 69 -3.88 -5.00 10.40
C GLY A 69 -2.49 -4.84 9.89
N TYR A 70 -2.36 -4.02 8.87
CA TYR A 70 -1.11 -3.79 8.15
C TYR A 70 -0.80 -2.31 8.16
N ALA A 71 0.45 -1.97 8.43
CA ALA A 71 0.95 -0.62 8.33
C ALA A 71 2.20 -0.62 7.45
N MET A 72 2.28 0.33 6.54
CA MET A 72 3.33 0.42 5.55
C MET A 72 4.16 1.68 5.76
N SER A 73 5.47 1.54 5.57
CA SER A 73 6.39 2.65 5.38
C SER A 73 7.00 2.59 3.98
N GLN A 74 7.89 3.53 3.68
CA GLN A 74 8.49 3.71 2.36
C GLN A 74 9.08 2.43 1.77
N GLN A 75 9.14 2.36 0.44
CA GLN A 75 9.79 1.27 -0.32
C GLN A 75 9.24 -0.14 -0.03
N GLY A 76 7.95 -0.23 0.28
CA GLY A 76 7.29 -1.51 0.50
C GLY A 76 7.64 -2.20 1.83
N TYR A 77 8.19 -1.47 2.79
CA TYR A 77 8.32 -1.99 4.13
C TYR A 77 6.95 -2.06 4.78
N VAL A 78 6.35 -3.23 4.75
CA VAL A 78 5.03 -3.51 5.29
C VAL A 78 5.12 -4.47 6.47
N SER A 79 4.42 -4.14 7.55
CA SER A 79 4.34 -4.95 8.77
C SER A 79 2.89 -5.25 9.12
N ARG A 80 2.65 -6.45 9.62
CA ARG A 80 1.43 -6.80 10.33
C ARG A 80 1.59 -6.43 11.79
N TYR A 81 0.65 -5.65 12.32
CA TYR A 81 0.64 -5.23 13.72
C TYR A 81 -0.38 -6.02 14.58
N ASP A 82 -0.13 -6.07 15.89
CA ASP A 82 -1.07 -6.51 16.93
C ASP A 82 -1.18 -5.42 18.00
N LEU A 83 -2.33 -4.76 18.10
CA LEU A 83 -2.56 -3.63 19.00
C LEU A 83 -2.45 -3.99 20.49
N ILE A 84 -2.73 -5.25 20.87
CA ILE A 84 -2.71 -5.63 22.29
C ILE A 84 -1.28 -5.91 22.76
N THR A 85 -0.49 -6.58 21.94
CA THR A 85 0.87 -6.97 22.31
C THR A 85 1.92 -5.97 21.88
N GLY A 86 1.58 -5.04 20.97
CA GLY A 86 2.52 -4.13 20.32
C GLY A 86 3.48 -4.86 19.35
N HIS A 87 3.22 -6.15 19.06
CA HIS A 87 4.07 -6.91 18.15
C HIS A 87 3.88 -6.45 16.71
N GLN A 88 5.00 -6.30 16.01
CA GLN A 88 5.03 -6.03 14.57
C GLN A 88 5.87 -7.10 13.89
N GLN A 89 5.31 -7.68 12.84
CA GLN A 89 5.98 -8.66 12.01
C GLN A 89 6.14 -8.12 10.60
N MET A 90 7.39 -7.98 10.15
CA MET A 90 7.69 -7.67 8.76
C MET A 90 7.16 -8.77 7.86
N ILE A 91 6.36 -8.40 6.86
CA ILE A 91 5.74 -9.32 5.90
C ILE A 91 6.06 -8.95 4.45
N ARG A 92 7.04 -8.09 4.20
CA ARG A 92 7.45 -7.65 2.86
C ARG A 92 7.75 -8.86 1.97
N PRO A 93 7.16 -8.95 0.75
CA PRO A 93 7.43 -10.03 -0.18
C PRO A 93 8.90 -10.11 -0.58
N VAL A 94 9.36 -11.33 -0.83
CA VAL A 94 10.67 -11.63 -1.40
C VAL A 94 10.46 -12.51 -2.64
N HIS A 95 11.15 -12.19 -3.74
CA HIS A 95 11.01 -12.99 -4.95
C HIS A 95 11.64 -14.39 -4.78
N PRO A 96 10.91 -15.49 -5.09
CA PRO A 96 11.37 -16.85 -4.79
C PRO A 96 12.63 -17.26 -5.53
N LYS A 97 12.96 -16.59 -6.64
CA LYS A 97 14.20 -16.81 -7.41
C LYS A 97 15.26 -15.74 -7.17
N GLY A 98 15.07 -14.86 -6.17
CA GLY A 98 16.02 -13.81 -5.84
C GLY A 98 16.05 -12.62 -6.81
N GLU A 99 15.03 -12.46 -7.65
CA GLU A 99 14.91 -11.27 -8.50
C GLU A 99 14.70 -10.02 -7.64
N TYR A 100 15.28 -8.90 -8.06
CA TYR A 100 15.09 -7.62 -7.37
C TYR A 100 13.65 -7.14 -7.53
N LEU A 101 12.96 -6.95 -6.41
CA LEU A 101 11.62 -6.37 -6.37
C LEU A 101 11.72 -4.86 -6.25
N ARG A 102 11.14 -4.17 -7.23
CA ARG A 102 11.00 -2.72 -7.25
C ARG A 102 9.73 -2.34 -6.49
N PHE A 103 9.86 -1.60 -5.42
CA PHE A 103 8.72 -1.06 -4.67
C PHE A 103 8.68 0.44 -4.82
N ASN A 104 7.51 1.00 -5.06
CA ASN A 104 7.31 2.43 -5.00
C ASN A 104 7.58 2.96 -3.59
N TRP A 105 7.84 4.26 -3.48
CA TRP A 105 7.89 4.94 -2.18
C TRP A 105 6.60 4.69 -1.41
N ASN A 106 5.47 4.86 -2.08
CA ASN A 106 4.13 4.53 -1.63
C ASN A 106 3.62 3.28 -2.37
N SER A 107 4.05 2.10 -1.94
CA SER A 107 3.68 0.82 -2.57
C SER A 107 2.21 0.48 -2.33
N ALA A 108 1.58 -0.14 -3.33
CA ALA A 108 0.18 -0.52 -3.23
C ALA A 108 -0.05 -1.68 -2.26
N ILE A 109 -1.05 -1.55 -1.39
CA ILE A 109 -1.60 -2.63 -0.58
C ILE A 109 -3.12 -2.61 -0.68
N ALA A 110 -3.76 -3.77 -0.78
CA ALA A 110 -5.21 -3.87 -0.80
C ALA A 110 -5.70 -5.11 -0.06
N GLN A 111 -6.80 -4.94 0.69
CA GLN A 111 -7.54 -6.05 1.29
C GLN A 111 -8.33 -6.79 0.21
N ASP A 112 -8.37 -8.12 0.28
CA ASP A 112 -9.28 -8.90 -0.55
C ASP A 112 -10.72 -8.74 -0.02
N PRO A 113 -11.68 -8.28 -0.84
CA PRO A 113 -13.05 -8.11 -0.40
C PRO A 113 -13.80 -9.42 -0.09
N PHE A 114 -13.26 -10.56 -0.51
CA PHE A 114 -13.91 -11.87 -0.40
C PHE A 114 -13.25 -12.80 0.63
N ASP A 115 -12.07 -12.41 1.14
CA ASP A 115 -11.32 -13.18 2.13
C ASP A 115 -10.64 -12.23 3.10
N GLU A 116 -11.05 -12.21 4.35
CA GLU A 116 -10.56 -11.28 5.37
C GLU A 116 -9.08 -11.51 5.75
N ASP A 117 -8.55 -12.72 5.53
CA ASP A 117 -7.15 -13.05 5.78
C ASP A 117 -6.25 -12.81 4.55
N ALA A 118 -6.85 -12.47 3.40
CA ALA A 118 -6.11 -12.32 2.16
C ALA A 118 -5.85 -10.85 1.79
N ILE A 119 -4.63 -10.60 1.32
CA ILE A 119 -4.17 -9.27 0.90
C ILE A 119 -3.38 -9.32 -0.39
N PHE A 120 -3.42 -8.21 -1.11
CA PHE A 120 -2.57 -7.94 -2.27
C PHE A 120 -1.50 -6.93 -1.91
N PHE A 121 -0.31 -7.06 -2.54
CA PHE A 121 0.78 -6.10 -2.39
C PHE A 121 1.50 -5.89 -3.72
N GLY A 122 1.92 -4.65 -4.00
CA GLY A 122 2.49 -4.25 -5.28
C GLY A 122 4.00 -4.03 -5.23
N SER A 123 4.74 -4.73 -6.10
CA SER A 123 6.08 -4.35 -6.57
C SER A 123 5.97 -3.98 -8.06
N GLN A 124 6.79 -4.54 -8.97
CA GLN A 124 6.48 -4.65 -10.39
C GLN A 124 5.49 -5.78 -10.67
N TYR A 125 5.30 -6.66 -9.69
CA TYR A 125 4.36 -7.78 -9.69
C TYR A 125 3.24 -7.55 -8.68
N VAL A 126 2.10 -8.20 -8.90
CA VAL A 126 1.08 -8.36 -7.88
C VAL A 126 1.41 -9.59 -7.05
N HIS A 127 1.66 -9.38 -5.77
CA HIS A 127 1.80 -10.41 -4.76
C HIS A 127 0.46 -10.63 -4.07
N TYR A 128 0.08 -11.87 -3.87
CA TYR A 128 -1.15 -12.28 -3.19
C TYR A 128 -0.83 -13.22 -2.05
N SER A 129 -1.45 -12.98 -0.89
CA SER A 129 -1.33 -13.83 0.30
C SER A 129 -2.71 -14.15 0.83
N THR A 130 -2.94 -15.39 1.23
CA THR A 130 -4.17 -15.87 1.89
C THR A 130 -3.95 -16.17 3.38
N ASP A 131 -2.80 -15.79 3.92
CA ASP A 131 -2.40 -16.09 5.30
C ASP A 131 -1.79 -14.87 6.00
N ARG A 132 -2.33 -13.70 5.72
CA ARG A 132 -1.93 -12.41 6.32
C ARG A 132 -0.46 -12.05 6.07
N GLY A 133 0.05 -12.35 4.88
CA GLY A 133 1.41 -12.02 4.48
C GLY A 133 2.49 -12.96 4.99
N ASN A 134 2.16 -14.12 5.58
CA ASN A 134 3.17 -15.10 5.96
C ASN A 134 3.78 -15.78 4.72
N ASN A 135 2.97 -16.03 3.70
CA ASN A 135 3.40 -16.56 2.41
C ASN A 135 2.83 -15.70 1.28
N TRP A 136 3.61 -15.57 0.21
CA TRP A 136 3.24 -14.78 -0.95
C TRP A 136 3.33 -15.58 -2.24
N GLU A 137 2.32 -15.43 -3.08
CA GLU A 137 2.29 -15.91 -4.46
C GLU A 137 2.38 -14.71 -5.41
N ILE A 138 3.16 -14.82 -6.49
CA ILE A 138 3.16 -13.82 -7.57
C ILE A 138 2.09 -14.26 -8.57
N ILE A 139 1.05 -13.42 -8.72
CA ILE A 139 -0.10 -13.69 -9.58
C ILE A 139 -0.12 -12.84 -10.86
N SER A 140 0.98 -12.20 -11.21
CA SER A 140 1.09 -11.41 -12.45
C SER A 140 2.47 -11.54 -13.08
N PRO A 141 2.62 -11.26 -14.39
CA PRO A 141 3.90 -10.87 -14.96
C PRO A 141 4.30 -9.47 -14.43
N ASP A 142 5.47 -8.95 -14.85
CA ASP A 142 5.78 -7.52 -14.68
C ASP A 142 4.71 -6.69 -15.43
N LEU A 143 3.93 -5.90 -14.67
CA LEU A 143 2.82 -5.11 -15.19
C LEU A 143 3.22 -3.71 -15.63
N THR A 144 4.47 -3.33 -15.39
CA THR A 144 5.05 -2.03 -15.71
C THR A 144 5.54 -1.96 -17.15
N THR A 145 6.08 -0.83 -17.58
CA THR A 145 6.79 -0.76 -18.87
C THR A 145 8.14 -1.45 -18.81
N ASN A 146 8.68 -1.66 -17.60
CA ASN A 146 10.03 -2.19 -17.35
C ASN A 146 11.11 -1.45 -18.14
N ASP A 147 10.96 -0.14 -18.32
CA ASP A 147 11.89 0.69 -19.07
C ASP A 147 13.19 0.87 -18.27
N PRO A 148 14.35 0.37 -18.73
CA PRO A 148 15.60 0.47 -18.00
C PRO A 148 16.10 1.90 -17.85
N GLU A 149 15.72 2.82 -18.74
CA GLU A 149 16.09 4.24 -18.61
C GLU A 149 15.38 4.91 -17.41
N LYS A 150 14.19 4.41 -17.07
CA LYS A 150 13.43 4.88 -15.90
C LYS A 150 13.87 4.25 -14.57
N GLN A 151 14.75 3.27 -14.62
CA GLN A 151 15.26 2.57 -13.44
C GLN A 151 16.64 3.04 -13.00
N LYS A 152 17.09 4.18 -13.53
CA LYS A 152 18.40 4.79 -13.25
C LYS A 152 18.31 5.79 -12.09
N GLN A 153 17.57 5.46 -11.03
CA GLN A 153 17.42 6.36 -9.88
C GLN A 153 18.75 6.78 -9.24
N HIS A 154 19.78 5.95 -9.34
CA HIS A 154 21.12 6.29 -8.86
C HIS A 154 21.88 7.24 -9.77
N GLU A 155 21.39 7.48 -10.97
CA GLU A 155 21.94 8.41 -11.95
C GLU A 155 21.03 9.62 -12.16
N SER A 156 19.89 9.68 -11.47
CA SER A 156 18.82 10.66 -11.68
C SER A 156 19.21 12.06 -11.24
N GLY A 157 20.38 12.30 -11.05
CA GLY A 157 21.05 13.57 -10.94
C GLY A 157 20.23 14.70 -10.39
N GLY A 158 19.88 15.25 -9.65
CA GLY A 158 19.54 16.52 -9.02
C GLY A 158 20.80 17.16 -8.44
N LEU A 159 20.66 17.87 -7.36
CA LEU A 159 21.78 18.44 -6.63
C LEU A 159 22.58 17.38 -5.84
N THR A 160 21.99 16.23 -5.62
CA THR A 160 22.58 15.11 -4.91
C THR A 160 22.24 13.82 -5.60
N PHE A 161 23.15 12.87 -5.49
CA PHE A 161 22.91 11.50 -5.90
C PHE A 161 21.79 10.90 -5.02
N ASP A 162 20.68 10.47 -5.60
CA ASP A 162 19.59 9.91 -4.80
C ASP A 162 19.97 8.53 -4.28
N ALA A 163 20.21 8.46 -2.99
CA ALA A 163 20.48 7.23 -2.28
C ALA A 163 19.28 6.74 -1.45
N THR A 164 18.15 7.45 -1.49
CA THR A 164 16.99 7.13 -0.65
C THR A 164 16.10 6.06 -1.26
N GLY A 165 16.09 5.93 -2.59
CA GLY A 165 15.17 5.07 -3.32
C GLY A 165 13.75 5.65 -3.43
N ALA A 166 13.56 6.92 -3.11
CA ALA A 166 12.28 7.61 -3.26
C ALA A 166 11.81 7.64 -4.71
N GLU A 167 12.75 7.58 -5.65
CA GLU A 167 12.53 7.67 -7.09
C GLU A 167 12.52 6.30 -7.77
N ASN A 168 12.25 5.22 -7.04
CA ASN A 168 11.99 3.94 -7.67
C ASN A 168 10.83 4.07 -8.64
N PHE A 169 11.09 3.70 -9.89
CA PHE A 169 10.14 3.80 -10.98
C PHE A 169 9.88 2.43 -11.61
N THR A 170 8.87 2.33 -12.48
CA THR A 170 8.37 1.05 -13.01
C THR A 170 7.87 0.15 -11.89
N THR A 171 6.93 0.69 -11.11
CA THR A 171 6.35 0.07 -9.93
C THR A 171 4.83 0.17 -9.93
N ILE A 172 4.16 -0.70 -9.19
CA ILE A 172 2.71 -0.64 -8.98
C ILE A 172 2.40 0.38 -7.89
N LEU A 173 1.51 1.35 -8.20
CA LEU A 173 1.03 2.39 -7.29
C LEU A 173 -0.30 2.04 -6.64
N VAL A 174 -1.17 1.33 -7.36
CA VAL A 174 -2.51 1.00 -6.89
C VAL A 174 -2.90 -0.40 -7.32
N ILE A 175 -3.56 -1.11 -6.42
CA ILE A 175 -4.22 -2.39 -6.68
C ILE A 175 -5.64 -2.25 -6.15
N GLU A 176 -6.63 -2.46 -7.03
CA GLU A 176 -8.04 -2.33 -6.68
C GLU A 176 -8.80 -3.60 -7.05
N PRO A 177 -8.94 -4.54 -6.11
CA PRO A 177 -9.80 -5.70 -6.31
C PRO A 177 -11.26 -5.26 -6.28
N SER A 178 -12.05 -5.75 -7.23
CA SER A 178 -13.49 -5.45 -7.31
C SER A 178 -14.23 -6.02 -6.11
N PRO A 179 -15.06 -5.24 -5.40
CA PRO A 179 -15.91 -5.79 -4.34
C PRO A 179 -17.14 -6.56 -4.87
N LEU A 180 -17.36 -6.54 -6.18
CA LEU A 180 -18.52 -7.15 -6.83
C LEU A 180 -18.19 -8.46 -7.54
N ASP A 181 -16.96 -8.65 -7.98
CA ASP A 181 -16.51 -9.85 -8.71
C ASP A 181 -15.09 -10.22 -8.28
N HIS A 182 -14.98 -11.35 -7.60
CA HIS A 182 -13.73 -11.91 -7.10
C HIS A 182 -12.63 -12.07 -8.17
N ASN A 183 -13.00 -12.19 -9.45
CA ASN A 183 -12.05 -12.39 -10.54
C ASN A 183 -11.44 -11.09 -11.08
N VAL A 184 -12.03 -9.95 -10.74
CA VAL A 184 -11.68 -8.65 -11.32
C VAL A 184 -10.73 -7.90 -10.40
N ILE A 185 -9.55 -7.55 -10.93
CA ILE A 185 -8.55 -6.71 -10.23
C ILE A 185 -8.01 -5.67 -11.22
N TRP A 186 -8.01 -4.42 -10.79
CA TRP A 186 -7.39 -3.31 -11.51
C TRP A 186 -6.04 -3.00 -10.90
N VAL A 187 -5.08 -2.63 -11.74
CA VAL A 187 -3.74 -2.22 -11.29
C VAL A 187 -3.30 -0.99 -12.07
N GLY A 188 -2.82 0.01 -11.36
CA GLY A 188 -2.18 1.19 -11.93
C GLY A 188 -0.69 1.25 -11.58
N THR A 189 0.13 1.75 -12.52
CA THR A 189 1.58 1.87 -12.35
C THR A 189 2.04 3.33 -12.46
N ASP A 190 3.17 3.64 -11.85
CA ASP A 190 3.79 4.97 -11.88
C ASP A 190 4.28 5.37 -13.29
N ASP A 191 4.47 4.42 -14.16
CA ASP A 191 4.92 4.61 -15.54
C ASP A 191 3.78 4.60 -16.57
N GLY A 192 2.53 4.63 -16.09
CA GLY A 192 1.35 4.93 -16.87
C GLY A 192 0.62 3.74 -17.44
N ASN A 193 0.83 2.53 -16.94
CA ASN A 193 0.02 1.38 -17.31
C ASN A 193 -1.21 1.25 -16.42
N VAL A 194 -2.35 0.96 -17.05
CA VAL A 194 -3.54 0.43 -16.39
C VAL A 194 -3.76 -0.99 -16.87
N GLN A 195 -3.71 -1.90 -15.94
CA GLN A 195 -3.82 -3.34 -16.18
C GLN A 195 -5.10 -3.88 -15.54
N LEU A 196 -5.72 -4.82 -16.22
CA LEU A 196 -6.95 -5.47 -15.79
C LEU A 196 -6.83 -6.97 -15.93
N THR A 197 -7.16 -7.69 -14.87
CA THR A 197 -7.49 -9.11 -14.92
C THR A 197 -8.98 -9.31 -14.67
N THR A 198 -9.58 -10.33 -15.32
CA THR A 198 -10.95 -10.80 -15.10
C THR A 198 -11.00 -12.30 -14.79
N ASP A 199 -9.86 -12.86 -14.43
CA ASP A 199 -9.69 -14.29 -14.13
C ASP A 199 -8.75 -14.52 -12.94
N ARG A 200 -8.74 -13.57 -12.01
CA ARG A 200 -7.95 -13.63 -10.77
C ARG A 200 -6.44 -13.70 -11.01
N GLY A 201 -5.93 -12.95 -11.98
CA GLY A 201 -4.50 -12.85 -12.25
C GLY A 201 -3.92 -13.91 -13.18
N LYS A 202 -4.73 -14.82 -13.73
CA LYS A 202 -4.26 -15.80 -14.71
C LYS A 202 -3.85 -15.14 -16.03
N THR A 203 -4.60 -14.10 -16.43
CA THR A 203 -4.29 -13.25 -17.58
C THR A 203 -4.42 -11.78 -17.24
N TRP A 204 -3.56 -10.95 -17.82
CA TRP A 204 -3.56 -9.50 -17.62
C TRP A 204 -3.63 -8.78 -18.96
N ASN A 205 -4.42 -7.71 -18.99
CA ASN A 205 -4.64 -6.91 -20.19
C ASN A 205 -4.34 -5.44 -19.91
N ASN A 206 -3.42 -4.85 -20.67
CA ASN A 206 -3.22 -3.41 -20.65
C ASN A 206 -4.40 -2.72 -21.36
N VAL A 207 -5.08 -1.83 -20.63
CA VAL A 207 -6.29 -1.15 -21.09
C VAL A 207 -6.07 0.34 -21.39
N ASN A 208 -4.85 0.84 -21.40
CA ASN A 208 -4.52 2.24 -21.63
C ASN A 208 -5.21 2.81 -22.89
N LYS A 209 -5.23 2.06 -23.97
CA LYS A 209 -5.86 2.51 -25.24
C LYS A 209 -7.37 2.76 -25.13
N LYS A 210 -8.01 2.26 -24.07
CA LYS A 210 -9.43 2.46 -23.79
C LYS A 210 -9.70 3.69 -22.89
N ILE A 211 -8.65 4.27 -22.33
CA ILE A 211 -8.75 5.45 -21.46
C ILE A 211 -8.49 6.69 -22.31
N HIS A 212 -9.54 7.46 -22.58
CA HIS A 212 -9.45 8.65 -23.39
C HIS A 212 -8.98 9.85 -22.55
N GLY A 213 -8.02 10.60 -23.08
CA GLY A 213 -7.57 11.87 -22.49
C GLY A 213 -6.49 11.76 -21.42
N ALA A 214 -6.07 10.57 -21.03
CA ALA A 214 -4.91 10.40 -20.16
C ALA A 214 -3.61 10.59 -20.98
N PRO A 215 -2.69 11.47 -20.56
CA PRO A 215 -1.38 11.59 -21.21
C PRO A 215 -0.58 10.29 -21.06
N ALA A 216 0.19 9.94 -22.09
CA ALA A 216 1.06 8.77 -22.01
C ALA A 216 2.10 8.92 -20.89
N GLY A 217 2.31 7.87 -20.10
CA GLY A 217 3.25 7.85 -19.00
C GLY A 217 2.83 8.63 -17.76
N SER A 218 1.56 9.03 -17.66
CA SER A 218 1.02 9.59 -16.41
C SER A 218 0.93 8.52 -15.32
N TRP A 219 1.10 8.94 -14.09
CA TRP A 219 0.80 8.09 -12.93
C TRP A 219 -0.67 7.70 -12.94
N MET A 220 -0.95 6.41 -12.69
CA MET A 220 -2.27 5.81 -12.73
C MET A 220 -2.61 5.12 -11.42
#